data_dda158f70588a4ac0864fb576de62e27
#
_entry.id   dda158f70588a4ac0864fb576de62e27
#
_cell.length_a   1.000
_cell.length_b   1.000
_cell.length_c   1.000
_cell.angle_alpha   90.00
_cell.angle_beta   90.00
_cell.angle_gamma   90.00
#
_symmetry.space_group_name_H-M   'P 1'
#
loop_
_entity.id
_entity.type
_entity.pdbx_description
1 polymer ?
#
loop_
_entity_poly.entity_id
_entity_poly.type
_entity_poly.pdbx_seq_one_letter_code
_entity_poly.pdbx_strand_id
1 'polypeptide(L)'
;MKKLLLLFLSLPLFGWAHGVSKSTINAMADASISDYIYFGAEHMVTGYDHILFLIGIVFFLTQFSDIFKFITAFTIAHCITLIFATFYGITANAYLVDAVIAFSVIYKGFENLDGFTKWFSIKAPNIIFMVFGFGLIHGFGLSTKLQEVAVASSIDLSLMQILSFNLGVEIGQVGVLIIVFPLLSLIKGKSFGSISKVTNWILVVAGIGLLVFQ
;
A
#
# COMPACT_ATOMS: atom_id res chain seq x y z
N MET A 1 -15.81 16.29 -14.76
CA MET A 1 -15.07 16.44 -13.50
C MET A 1 -15.86 15.93 -12.29
N LYS A 2 -17.08 16.41 -11.97
CA LYS A 2 -17.90 15.89 -10.85
C LYS A 2 -18.18 14.38 -10.93
N LYS A 3 -18.36 13.80 -12.12
CA LYS A 3 -18.62 12.37 -12.32
C LYS A 3 -17.40 11.46 -12.04
N LEU A 4 -16.17 11.94 -12.25
CA LEU A 4 -14.95 11.21 -11.93
C LEU A 4 -14.70 11.14 -10.42
N LEU A 5 -15.01 12.24 -9.71
CA LEU A 5 -14.93 12.29 -8.24
C LEU A 5 -15.97 11.35 -7.59
N LEU A 6 -17.17 11.25 -8.19
CA LEU A 6 -18.21 10.31 -7.75
C LEU A 6 -17.83 8.84 -8.00
N LEU A 7 -17.05 8.54 -9.04
CA LEU A 7 -16.56 7.20 -9.33
C LEU A 7 -15.55 6.74 -8.26
N PHE A 8 -14.71 7.64 -7.75
CA PHE A 8 -13.81 7.35 -6.62
C PHE A 8 -14.54 7.20 -5.28
N LEU A 9 -15.66 7.92 -5.09
CA LEU A 9 -16.50 7.84 -3.89
C LEU A 9 -17.44 6.62 -3.89
N SER A 10 -17.66 5.98 -5.05
CA SER A 10 -18.49 4.77 -5.17
C SER A 10 -17.71 3.46 -5.09
N LEU A 11 -16.38 3.51 -4.89
CA LEU A 11 -15.63 2.31 -4.50
C LEU A 11 -16.19 1.81 -3.17
N PRO A 12 -16.58 0.54 -3.05
CA PRO A 12 -17.14 0.03 -1.82
C PRO A 12 -16.09 0.14 -0.71
N LEU A 13 -16.27 1.11 0.19
CA LEU A 13 -15.45 1.30 1.39
C LEU A 13 -15.61 0.13 2.40
N PHE A 14 -16.40 -0.87 2.05
CA PHE A 14 -16.76 -2.02 2.86
C PHE A 14 -16.24 -3.32 2.24
N GLY A 15 -14.96 -3.38 1.92
CA GLY A 15 -14.28 -4.63 1.62
C GLY A 15 -13.34 -4.94 2.77
N TRP A 16 -13.42 -6.15 3.30
CA TRP A 16 -12.52 -6.64 4.33
C TRP A 16 -11.07 -6.36 3.91
N ALA A 17 -10.49 -5.34 4.51
CA ALA A 17 -9.07 -5.07 4.34
C ALA A 17 -8.34 -6.29 4.92
N HIS A 18 -7.46 -6.91 4.15
CA HIS A 18 -6.51 -7.92 4.62
C HIS A 18 -7.06 -9.33 4.92
N GLY A 19 -7.65 -9.98 3.94
CA GLY A 19 -7.81 -11.43 3.98
C GLY A 19 -7.23 -12.05 2.71
N VAL A 20 -6.22 -12.92 2.84
CA VAL A 20 -5.98 -13.89 1.78
C VAL A 20 -7.21 -14.79 1.75
N SER A 21 -7.92 -14.85 0.62
CA SER A 21 -9.17 -15.63 0.56
C SER A 21 -8.89 -17.12 0.78
N LYS A 22 -9.85 -17.87 1.30
CA LYS A 22 -9.71 -19.35 1.43
C LYS A 22 -9.40 -20.00 0.09
N SER A 23 -9.88 -19.45 -1.02
CA SER A 23 -9.54 -19.90 -2.37
C SER A 23 -8.08 -19.67 -2.70
N THR A 24 -7.50 -18.53 -2.32
CA THR A 24 -6.08 -18.23 -2.52
C THR A 24 -5.20 -19.12 -1.64
N ILE A 25 -5.62 -19.41 -0.39
CA ILE A 25 -4.92 -20.35 0.51
C ILE A 25 -4.80 -21.73 -0.15
N ASN A 26 -5.90 -22.27 -0.65
CA ASN A 26 -5.87 -23.58 -1.31
C ASN A 26 -5.07 -23.55 -2.62
N ALA A 27 -5.10 -22.44 -3.35
CA ALA A 27 -4.32 -22.27 -4.57
C ALA A 27 -2.81 -22.15 -4.32
N MET A 28 -2.38 -21.70 -3.15
CA MET A 28 -0.95 -21.56 -2.82
C MET A 28 -0.27 -22.92 -2.51
N ALA A 29 -1.03 -23.94 -2.14
CA ALA A 29 -0.46 -25.25 -1.79
C ALA A 29 0.29 -25.92 -2.97
N ASP A 30 -0.29 -25.82 -4.18
CA ASP A 30 0.29 -26.40 -5.40
C ASP A 30 0.79 -25.32 -6.38
N ALA A 31 0.99 -24.09 -5.89
CA ALA A 31 1.28 -22.94 -6.72
C ALA A 31 2.71 -22.96 -7.29
N SER A 32 2.81 -22.65 -8.56
CA SER A 32 4.08 -22.39 -9.25
C SER A 32 4.65 -21.02 -8.86
N ILE A 33 5.91 -20.77 -9.22
CA ILE A 33 6.56 -19.47 -9.00
C ILE A 33 5.79 -18.34 -9.70
N SER A 34 5.24 -18.57 -10.89
CA SER A 34 4.41 -17.59 -11.60
C SER A 34 3.12 -17.24 -10.86
N ASP A 35 2.55 -18.21 -10.15
CA ASP A 35 1.33 -17.97 -9.36
C ASP A 35 1.63 -17.07 -8.16
N TYR A 36 2.80 -17.18 -7.54
CA TYR A 36 3.22 -16.27 -6.48
C TYR A 36 3.41 -14.84 -6.97
N ILE A 37 3.88 -14.64 -8.21
CA ILE A 37 3.92 -13.31 -8.84
C ILE A 37 2.49 -12.77 -9.01
N TYR A 38 1.58 -13.61 -9.49
CA TYR A 38 0.17 -13.22 -9.63
C TYR A 38 -0.46 -12.84 -8.28
N PHE A 39 -0.28 -13.66 -7.24
CA PHE A 39 -0.81 -13.37 -5.91
C PHE A 39 -0.26 -12.08 -5.31
N GLY A 40 1.02 -11.77 -5.54
CA GLY A 40 1.62 -10.50 -5.14
C GLY A 40 1.00 -9.31 -5.85
N ALA A 41 0.79 -9.40 -7.16
CA ALA A 41 0.15 -8.36 -7.95
C ALA A 41 -1.33 -8.17 -7.55
N GLU A 42 -2.06 -9.27 -7.36
CA GLU A 42 -3.45 -9.28 -6.87
C GLU A 42 -3.54 -8.60 -5.50
N HIS A 43 -2.69 -8.98 -4.54
CA HIS A 43 -2.65 -8.38 -3.22
C HIS A 43 -2.48 -6.85 -3.27
N MET A 44 -1.56 -6.38 -4.12
CA MET A 44 -1.32 -4.94 -4.29
C MET A 44 -2.52 -4.21 -4.91
N VAL A 45 -3.18 -4.81 -5.91
CA VAL A 45 -4.29 -4.18 -6.64
C VAL A 45 -5.60 -4.25 -5.86
N THR A 46 -5.78 -5.26 -5.01
CA THR A 46 -7.00 -5.44 -4.20
C THR A 46 -6.91 -4.75 -2.83
N GLY A 47 -5.70 -4.43 -2.35
CA GLY A 47 -5.49 -3.70 -1.10
C GLY A 47 -5.83 -2.21 -1.24
N TYR A 48 -7.00 -1.78 -0.76
CA TYR A 48 -7.44 -0.38 -0.83
C TYR A 48 -6.48 0.58 -0.13
N ASP A 49 -5.92 0.18 0.99
CA ASP A 49 -4.91 0.91 1.76
C ASP A 49 -3.64 1.15 0.93
N HIS A 50 -3.15 0.15 0.20
CA HIS A 50 -2.01 0.28 -0.69
C HIS A 50 -2.31 1.29 -1.82
N ILE A 51 -3.50 1.19 -2.43
CA ILE A 51 -3.91 2.11 -3.50
C ILE A 51 -4.04 3.53 -2.96
N LEU A 52 -4.67 3.74 -1.80
CA LEU A 52 -4.83 5.06 -1.19
C LEU A 52 -3.48 5.68 -0.81
N PHE A 53 -2.58 4.88 -0.24
CA PHE A 53 -1.23 5.31 0.10
C PHE A 53 -0.44 5.70 -1.16
N LEU A 54 -0.51 4.88 -2.20
CA LEU A 54 0.15 5.13 -3.48
C LEU A 54 -0.37 6.41 -4.15
N ILE A 55 -1.70 6.61 -4.18
CA ILE A 55 -2.32 7.85 -4.67
C ILE A 55 -1.80 9.06 -3.87
N GLY A 56 -1.73 8.95 -2.54
CA GLY A 56 -1.23 10.01 -1.68
C GLY A 56 0.22 10.40 -1.98
N ILE A 57 1.08 9.43 -2.27
CA ILE A 57 2.47 9.67 -2.65
C ILE A 57 2.54 10.35 -4.02
N VAL A 58 1.89 9.76 -5.02
CA VAL A 58 2.01 10.16 -6.44
C VAL A 58 1.35 11.50 -6.73
N PHE A 59 0.39 11.91 -5.90
CA PHE A 59 -0.37 13.14 -6.12
C PHE A 59 0.52 14.39 -6.23
N PHE A 60 1.61 14.45 -5.46
CA PHE A 60 2.55 15.57 -5.47
C PHE A 60 3.80 15.35 -6.31
N LEU A 61 4.05 14.13 -6.75
CA LEU A 61 5.21 13.83 -7.56
C LEU A 61 4.96 14.25 -9.01
N THR A 62 5.92 14.96 -9.57
CA THR A 62 5.88 15.45 -10.96
C THR A 62 6.82 14.68 -11.87
N GLN A 63 7.83 14.04 -11.30
CA GLN A 63 8.83 13.30 -12.06
C GLN A 63 8.66 11.79 -11.86
N PHE A 64 8.64 11.05 -12.95
CA PHE A 64 8.53 9.60 -12.93
C PHE A 64 9.70 8.92 -12.17
N SER A 65 10.89 9.51 -12.27
CA SER A 65 12.08 9.03 -11.54
C SER A 65 11.89 9.04 -10.02
N ASP A 66 11.17 10.01 -9.49
CA ASP A 66 10.94 10.10 -8.04
C ASP A 66 9.90 9.07 -7.61
N ILE A 67 8.86 8.86 -8.41
CA ILE A 67 7.87 7.80 -8.18
C ILE A 67 8.57 6.44 -8.08
N PHE A 68 9.49 6.16 -9.03
CA PHE A 68 10.23 4.91 -9.03
C PHE A 68 11.08 4.72 -7.76
N LYS A 69 11.78 5.77 -7.30
CA LYS A 69 12.54 5.72 -6.03
C LYS A 69 11.68 5.36 -4.84
N PHE A 70 10.45 5.90 -4.75
CA PHE A 70 9.55 5.61 -3.65
C PHE A 70 9.03 4.19 -3.68
N ILE A 71 8.63 3.69 -4.86
CA ILE A 71 8.19 2.31 -5.03
C ILE A 71 9.31 1.36 -4.62
N THR A 72 10.51 1.56 -5.17
CA THR A 72 11.66 0.70 -4.87
C THR A 72 12.01 0.75 -3.38
N ALA A 73 12.01 1.93 -2.74
CA ALA A 73 12.27 2.04 -1.30
C ALA A 73 11.24 1.27 -0.47
N PHE A 74 9.95 1.38 -0.82
CA PHE A 74 8.88 0.63 -0.17
C PHE A 74 9.05 -0.87 -0.38
N THR A 75 9.24 -1.32 -1.63
CA THR A 75 9.34 -2.75 -1.96
C THR A 75 10.58 -3.40 -1.32
N ILE A 76 11.73 -2.72 -1.30
CA ILE A 76 12.92 -3.22 -0.60
C ILE A 76 12.65 -3.39 0.89
N ALA A 77 12.08 -2.37 1.54
CA ALA A 77 11.77 -2.43 2.96
C ALA A 77 10.78 -3.56 3.28
N HIS A 78 9.71 -3.64 2.48
CA HIS A 78 8.70 -4.69 2.57
C HIS A 78 9.32 -6.09 2.40
N CYS A 79 10.20 -6.28 1.41
CA CYS A 79 10.90 -7.53 1.15
C CYS A 79 11.78 -7.95 2.33
N ILE A 80 12.53 -7.00 2.91
CA ILE A 80 13.40 -7.27 4.07
C ILE A 80 12.59 -7.87 5.22
N THR A 81 11.51 -7.22 5.63
CA THR A 81 10.69 -7.68 6.76
C THR A 81 9.88 -8.92 6.42
N LEU A 82 9.38 -9.03 5.20
CA LEU A 82 8.66 -10.21 4.73
C LEU A 82 9.55 -11.46 4.81
N ILE A 83 10.77 -11.40 4.28
CA ILE A 83 11.74 -12.52 4.34
C ILE A 83 12.10 -12.80 5.80
N PHE A 84 12.56 -11.77 6.52
CA PHE A 84 13.04 -11.93 7.88
C PHE A 84 11.96 -12.52 8.79
N ALA A 85 10.77 -11.94 8.81
CA ALA A 85 9.70 -12.37 9.68
C ALA A 85 9.17 -13.77 9.31
N THR A 86 9.09 -14.10 8.00
CA THR A 86 8.65 -15.43 7.56
C THR A 86 9.63 -16.51 8.00
N PHE A 87 10.93 -16.33 7.78
CA PHE A 87 11.92 -17.35 8.12
C PHE A 87 12.20 -17.50 9.62
N TYR A 88 12.05 -16.42 10.39
CA TYR A 88 12.23 -16.47 11.84
C TYR A 88 10.93 -16.77 12.60
N GLY A 89 9.81 -16.99 11.89
CA GLY A 89 8.52 -17.25 12.52
C GLY A 89 7.99 -16.09 13.35
N ILE A 90 8.36 -14.85 12.99
CA ILE A 90 7.92 -13.65 13.71
C ILE A 90 6.54 -13.27 13.19
N THR A 91 5.54 -13.31 14.06
CA THR A 91 4.18 -12.84 13.76
C THR A 91 3.92 -11.49 14.40
N ALA A 92 3.23 -10.63 13.71
CA ALA A 92 2.78 -9.33 14.20
C ALA A 92 1.29 -9.36 14.50
N ASN A 93 0.85 -8.54 15.46
CA ASN A 93 -0.58 -8.36 15.69
C ASN A 93 -1.21 -7.66 14.48
N ALA A 94 -2.15 -8.34 13.80
CA ALA A 94 -2.78 -7.85 12.57
C ALA A 94 -3.42 -6.46 12.78
N TYR A 95 -4.14 -6.26 13.88
CA TYR A 95 -4.79 -4.97 14.17
C TYR A 95 -3.79 -3.82 14.31
N LEU A 96 -2.63 -4.07 14.93
CA LEU A 96 -1.59 -3.04 15.06
C LEU A 96 -0.96 -2.71 13.70
N VAL A 97 -0.73 -3.70 12.87
CA VAL A 97 -0.18 -3.49 11.52
C VAL A 97 -1.18 -2.70 10.69
N ASP A 98 -2.43 -3.12 10.67
CA ASP A 98 -3.51 -2.45 9.92
C ASP A 98 -3.71 -1.01 10.42
N ALA A 99 -3.61 -0.77 11.74
CA ALA A 99 -3.65 0.58 12.31
C ALA A 99 -2.49 1.47 11.81
N VAL A 100 -1.27 0.93 11.72
CA VAL A 100 -0.13 1.70 11.19
C VAL A 100 -0.28 1.92 9.68
N ILE A 101 -0.84 0.95 8.95
CA ILE A 101 -1.15 1.11 7.53
C ILE A 101 -2.17 2.25 7.33
N ALA A 102 -3.28 2.23 8.07
CA ALA A 102 -4.27 3.31 8.05
C ALA A 102 -3.64 4.66 8.43
N PHE A 103 -2.78 4.67 9.45
CA PHE A 103 -2.02 5.86 9.84
C PHE A 103 -1.11 6.37 8.73
N SER A 104 -0.49 5.50 7.93
CA SER A 104 0.36 5.92 6.81
C SER A 104 -0.41 6.73 5.75
N VAL A 105 -1.67 6.37 5.50
CA VAL A 105 -2.57 7.12 4.61
C VAL A 105 -2.92 8.49 5.21
N ILE A 106 -3.27 8.52 6.52
CA ILE A 106 -3.55 9.78 7.24
C ILE A 106 -2.32 10.69 7.22
N TYR A 107 -1.15 10.14 7.57
CA TYR A 107 0.13 10.84 7.58
C TYR A 107 0.40 11.49 6.22
N LYS A 108 0.23 10.74 5.13
CA LYS A 108 0.49 11.25 3.79
C LYS A 108 -0.49 12.36 3.40
N GLY A 109 -1.77 12.21 3.69
CA GLY A 109 -2.76 13.26 3.50
C GLY A 109 -2.44 14.53 4.30
N PHE A 110 -2.03 14.39 5.57
CA PHE A 110 -1.63 15.48 6.44
C PHE A 110 -0.36 16.21 5.96
N GLU A 111 0.66 15.45 5.57
CA GLU A 111 1.89 16.01 4.99
C GLU A 111 1.58 16.82 3.72
N ASN A 112 0.77 16.28 2.84
CA ASN A 112 0.37 16.90 1.59
C ASN A 112 -0.45 18.20 1.79
N LEU A 113 -1.07 18.38 2.95
CA LEU A 113 -1.78 19.61 3.35
C LEU A 113 -0.86 20.65 4.00
N ASP A 114 0.47 20.43 4.01
CA ASP A 114 1.48 21.19 4.75
C ASP A 114 1.23 21.20 6.27
N GLY A 115 0.63 20.12 6.79
CA GLY A 115 0.23 20.03 8.18
C GLY A 115 1.40 20.22 9.15
N PHE A 116 2.57 19.65 8.85
CA PHE A 116 3.76 19.80 9.70
C PHE A 116 4.19 21.26 9.85
N THR A 117 4.21 22.01 8.76
CA THR A 117 4.58 23.43 8.79
C THR A 117 3.51 24.28 9.44
N LYS A 118 2.21 24.03 9.12
CA LYS A 118 1.11 24.85 9.59
C LYS A 118 0.79 24.67 11.07
N TRP A 119 0.89 23.44 11.59
CA TRP A 119 0.45 23.11 12.93
C TRP A 119 1.61 23.02 13.93
N PHE A 120 2.80 22.59 13.47
CA PHE A 120 3.95 22.35 14.32
C PHE A 120 5.13 23.27 14.02
N SER A 121 5.07 24.07 12.93
CA SER A 121 6.18 24.95 12.47
C SER A 121 7.49 24.19 12.22
N ILE A 122 7.41 22.91 11.83
CA ILE A 122 8.56 22.05 11.49
C ILE A 122 8.47 21.60 10.04
N LYS A 123 9.60 21.21 9.47
CA LYS A 123 9.62 20.56 8.15
C LYS A 123 9.12 19.15 8.27
N ALA A 124 8.38 18.68 7.24
CA ALA A 124 8.02 17.28 7.13
C ALA A 124 9.28 16.39 7.11
N PRO A 125 9.23 15.19 7.72
CA PRO A 125 10.31 14.21 7.62
C PRO A 125 10.61 13.84 6.17
N ASN A 126 11.83 13.33 5.91
CA ASN A 126 12.19 12.90 4.57
C ASN A 126 11.26 11.74 4.13
N ILE A 127 10.57 11.96 3.03
CA ILE A 127 9.53 11.04 2.55
C ILE A 127 10.08 9.64 2.23
N ILE A 128 11.32 9.52 1.76
CA ILE A 128 11.94 8.21 1.46
C ILE A 128 12.09 7.39 2.74
N PHE A 129 12.55 8.02 3.84
CA PHE A 129 12.65 7.35 5.14
C PHE A 129 11.27 6.94 5.67
N MET A 130 10.27 7.78 5.50
CA MET A 130 8.89 7.46 5.93
C MET A 130 8.32 6.31 5.12
N VAL A 131 8.46 6.33 3.80
CA VAL A 131 8.00 5.26 2.90
C VAL A 131 8.73 3.94 3.20
N PHE A 132 10.03 4.00 3.46
CA PHE A 132 10.81 2.84 3.88
C PHE A 132 10.32 2.27 5.21
N GLY A 133 10.10 3.13 6.21
CA GLY A 133 9.55 2.72 7.52
C GLY A 133 8.16 2.07 7.40
N PHE A 134 7.27 2.64 6.60
CA PHE A 134 5.97 2.04 6.33
C PHE A 134 6.10 0.70 5.58
N GLY A 135 7.00 0.60 4.61
CA GLY A 135 7.30 -0.65 3.92
C GLY A 135 7.73 -1.76 4.87
N LEU A 136 8.60 -1.47 5.85
CA LEU A 136 9.00 -2.44 6.88
C LEU A 136 7.77 -2.97 7.65
N ILE A 137 6.85 -2.10 8.05
CA ILE A 137 5.67 -2.50 8.82
C ILE A 137 4.68 -3.29 7.96
N HIS A 138 4.46 -2.88 6.72
CA HIS A 138 3.63 -3.62 5.77
C HIS A 138 4.15 -5.04 5.54
N GLY A 139 5.48 -5.22 5.44
CA GLY A 139 6.11 -6.53 5.30
C GLY A 139 5.84 -7.46 6.49
N PHE A 140 5.76 -6.95 7.70
CA PHE A 140 5.37 -7.75 8.88
C PHE A 140 3.92 -8.23 8.80
N GLY A 141 3.00 -7.39 8.37
CA GLY A 141 1.59 -7.77 8.22
C GLY A 141 1.41 -8.89 7.20
N LEU A 142 2.04 -8.75 6.05
CA LEU A 142 1.97 -9.77 5.02
C LEU A 142 2.68 -11.06 5.42
N SER A 143 3.84 -10.97 6.10
CA SER A 143 4.55 -12.15 6.61
C SER A 143 3.67 -12.97 7.54
N THR A 144 2.96 -12.33 8.46
CA THR A 144 2.05 -13.03 9.38
C THR A 144 0.99 -13.81 8.61
N LYS A 145 0.39 -13.19 7.60
CA LYS A 145 -0.64 -13.85 6.77
C LYS A 145 -0.09 -14.98 5.91
N LEU A 146 1.09 -14.81 5.32
CA LEU A 146 1.75 -15.88 4.58
C LEU A 146 2.10 -17.08 5.48
N GLN A 147 2.53 -16.83 6.72
CA GLN A 147 2.77 -17.89 7.70
C GLN A 147 1.49 -18.61 8.08
N GLU A 148 0.37 -17.90 8.31
CA GLU A 148 -0.94 -18.51 8.57
C GLU A 148 -1.37 -19.41 7.42
N VAL A 149 -1.19 -18.96 6.17
CA VAL A 149 -1.48 -19.75 4.96
C VAL A 149 -0.57 -20.97 4.88
N ALA A 150 0.74 -20.81 5.09
CA ALA A 150 1.70 -21.89 5.05
C ALA A 150 1.36 -22.99 6.06
N VAL A 151 1.01 -22.60 7.29
CA VAL A 151 0.58 -23.55 8.34
C VAL A 151 -0.74 -24.23 7.94
N ALA A 152 -1.72 -23.48 7.47
CA ALA A 152 -3.03 -24.02 7.08
C ALA A 152 -2.95 -25.01 5.91
N SER A 153 -1.99 -24.79 4.99
CA SER A 153 -1.78 -25.62 3.79
C SER A 153 -0.68 -26.66 3.97
N SER A 154 -0.02 -26.69 5.12
CA SER A 154 1.13 -27.58 5.41
C SER A 154 2.26 -27.44 4.37
N ILE A 155 2.55 -26.20 3.93
CA ILE A 155 3.61 -25.87 2.99
C ILE A 155 4.76 -25.14 3.69
N ASP A 156 6.00 -25.47 3.26
CA ASP A 156 7.18 -24.70 3.63
C ASP A 156 7.45 -23.64 2.54
N LEU A 157 7.31 -22.37 2.92
CA LEU A 157 7.57 -21.27 2.00
C LEU A 157 9.06 -21.16 1.68
N SER A 158 9.40 -21.28 0.41
CA SER A 158 10.76 -21.08 -0.08
C SER A 158 11.07 -19.59 -0.27
N LEU A 159 12.36 -19.24 -0.20
CA LEU A 159 12.82 -17.88 -0.49
C LEU A 159 12.39 -17.43 -1.90
N MET A 160 12.41 -18.35 -2.87
CA MET A 160 12.02 -18.03 -4.25
C MET A 160 10.55 -17.66 -4.36
N GLN A 161 9.65 -18.35 -3.64
CA GLN A 161 8.23 -18.02 -3.59
C GLN A 161 7.99 -16.62 -2.97
N ILE A 162 8.69 -16.31 -1.87
CA ILE A 162 8.60 -15.00 -1.20
C ILE A 162 9.11 -13.89 -2.13
N LEU A 163 10.25 -14.08 -2.79
CA LEU A 163 10.80 -13.11 -3.74
C LEU A 163 9.87 -12.93 -4.95
N SER A 164 9.28 -14.00 -5.46
CA SER A 164 8.32 -13.96 -6.57
C SER A 164 7.05 -13.20 -6.18
N PHE A 165 6.55 -13.41 -4.98
CA PHE A 165 5.42 -12.62 -4.46
C PHE A 165 5.77 -11.13 -4.40
N ASN A 166 6.95 -10.76 -3.86
CA ASN A 166 7.40 -9.37 -3.83
C ASN A 166 7.56 -8.75 -5.23
N LEU A 167 8.07 -9.51 -6.18
CA LEU A 167 8.12 -9.08 -7.58
C LEU A 167 6.71 -8.80 -8.12
N GLY A 168 5.74 -9.63 -7.75
CA GLY A 168 4.33 -9.40 -8.06
C GLY A 168 3.78 -8.10 -7.46
N VAL A 169 4.10 -7.81 -6.20
CA VAL A 169 3.73 -6.55 -5.54
C VAL A 169 4.28 -5.35 -6.33
N GLU A 170 5.54 -5.38 -6.76
CA GLU A 170 6.16 -4.31 -7.54
C GLU A 170 5.48 -4.14 -8.91
N ILE A 171 5.18 -5.25 -9.60
CA ILE A 171 4.44 -5.24 -10.87
C ILE A 171 3.04 -4.63 -10.66
N GLY A 172 2.33 -5.00 -9.58
CA GLY A 172 1.04 -4.44 -9.22
C GLY A 172 1.11 -2.93 -8.98
N GLN A 173 2.12 -2.45 -8.24
CA GLN A 173 2.36 -1.02 -8.02
C GLN A 173 2.57 -0.26 -9.33
N VAL A 174 3.42 -0.78 -10.19
CA VAL A 174 3.67 -0.19 -11.53
C VAL A 174 2.39 -0.17 -12.35
N GLY A 175 1.60 -1.25 -12.33
CA GLY A 175 0.31 -1.34 -13.02
C GLY A 175 -0.68 -0.28 -12.56
N VAL A 176 -0.83 -0.09 -11.25
CA VAL A 176 -1.69 0.97 -10.68
C VAL A 176 -1.18 2.35 -11.11
N LEU A 177 0.13 2.57 -11.10
CA LEU A 177 0.71 3.87 -11.48
C LEU A 177 0.56 4.22 -12.94
N ILE A 178 0.64 3.26 -13.84
CA ILE A 178 0.40 3.47 -15.28
C ILE A 178 -1.00 4.05 -15.50
N ILE A 179 -1.96 3.71 -14.64
CA ILE A 179 -3.34 4.21 -14.71
C ILE A 179 -3.48 5.53 -13.93
N VAL A 180 -3.01 5.55 -12.69
CA VAL A 180 -3.24 6.67 -11.76
C VAL A 180 -2.45 7.92 -12.15
N PHE A 181 -1.19 7.77 -12.56
CA PHE A 181 -0.32 8.91 -12.85
C PHE A 181 -0.82 9.78 -14.03
N PRO A 182 -1.22 9.22 -15.19
CA PRO A 182 -1.81 10.02 -16.26
C PRO A 182 -3.12 10.69 -15.82
N LEU A 183 -3.99 9.99 -15.09
CA LEU A 183 -5.24 10.56 -14.60
C LEU A 183 -5.00 11.75 -13.66
N LEU A 184 -4.03 11.64 -12.76
CA LEU A 184 -3.63 12.74 -11.88
C LEU A 184 -2.99 13.88 -12.66
N SER A 185 -2.20 13.60 -13.70
CA SER A 185 -1.57 14.62 -14.54
C SER A 185 -2.60 15.48 -15.30
N LEU A 186 -3.71 14.89 -15.72
CA LEU A 186 -4.81 15.62 -16.36
C LEU A 186 -5.49 16.61 -15.41
N ILE A 187 -5.43 16.36 -14.10
CA ILE A 187 -6.03 17.21 -13.06
C ILE A 187 -5.07 18.36 -12.67
N LYS A 188 -3.78 18.25 -12.97
CA LYS A 188 -2.74 19.24 -12.64
C LYS A 188 -2.84 20.51 -13.53
N GLY A 189 -4.02 21.19 -13.50
CA GLY A 189 -4.29 22.42 -14.21
C GLY A 189 -4.51 23.63 -13.25
N LYS A 190 -5.12 24.70 -13.76
CA LYS A 190 -5.39 25.95 -12.99
C LYS A 190 -6.16 25.74 -11.67
N SER A 191 -6.93 24.66 -11.53
CA SER A 191 -7.68 24.29 -10.33
C SER A 191 -6.95 23.32 -9.40
N PHE A 192 -5.67 23.01 -9.67
CA PHE A 192 -4.92 21.99 -8.93
C PHE A 192 -4.89 22.22 -7.42
N GLY A 193 -4.69 23.47 -6.97
CA GLY A 193 -4.61 23.77 -5.53
C GLY A 193 -5.87 23.44 -4.74
N SER A 194 -7.06 23.68 -5.33
CA SER A 194 -8.33 23.35 -4.66
C SER A 194 -8.63 21.85 -4.72
N ILE A 195 -8.37 21.22 -5.87
CA ILE A 195 -8.55 19.76 -6.04
C ILE A 195 -7.59 18.99 -5.11
N SER A 196 -6.35 19.45 -5.03
CA SER A 196 -5.34 18.88 -4.13
C SER A 196 -5.81 18.88 -2.68
N LYS A 197 -6.30 20.01 -2.18
CA LYS A 197 -6.80 20.10 -0.80
C LYS A 197 -7.95 19.11 -0.55
N VAL A 198 -8.92 19.06 -1.46
CA VAL A 198 -10.07 18.14 -1.31
C VAL A 198 -9.60 16.67 -1.34
N THR A 199 -8.73 16.30 -2.28
CA THR A 199 -8.21 14.92 -2.38
C THR A 199 -7.46 14.51 -1.11
N ASN A 200 -6.61 15.40 -0.56
CA ASN A 200 -5.87 15.07 0.65
C ASN A 200 -6.74 15.00 1.90
N TRP A 201 -7.80 15.81 2.00
CA TRP A 201 -8.80 15.64 3.05
C TRP A 201 -9.55 14.31 2.91
N ILE A 202 -9.87 13.89 1.67
CA ILE A 202 -10.47 12.57 1.42
C ILE A 202 -9.51 11.45 1.88
N LEU A 203 -8.21 11.57 1.62
CA LEU A 203 -7.21 10.59 2.11
C LEU A 203 -7.19 10.53 3.63
N VAL A 204 -7.19 11.68 4.32
CA VAL A 204 -7.24 11.72 5.79
C VAL A 204 -8.50 11.04 6.32
N VAL A 205 -9.67 11.39 5.76
CA VAL A 205 -10.95 10.80 6.18
C VAL A 205 -11.00 9.30 5.87
N ALA A 206 -10.52 8.89 4.70
CA ALA A 206 -10.45 7.47 4.34
C ALA A 206 -9.52 6.70 5.27
N GLY A 207 -8.35 7.26 5.60
CA GLY A 207 -7.43 6.64 6.56
C GLY A 207 -8.02 6.54 7.97
N ILE A 208 -8.76 7.55 8.44
CA ILE A 208 -9.51 7.48 9.71
C ILE A 208 -10.59 6.38 9.62
N GLY A 209 -11.29 6.30 8.51
CA GLY A 209 -12.25 5.22 8.27
C GLY A 209 -11.60 3.84 8.36
N LEU A 210 -10.47 3.64 7.68
CA LEU A 210 -9.70 2.40 7.78
C LEU A 210 -9.29 2.08 9.23
N LEU A 211 -8.89 3.10 10.02
CA LEU A 211 -8.49 2.92 11.41
C LEU A 211 -9.65 2.53 12.34
N VAL A 212 -10.86 3.00 12.07
CA VAL A 212 -12.04 2.77 12.93
C VAL A 212 -12.74 1.46 12.60
N PHE A 213 -12.69 1.00 11.35
CA PHE A 213 -13.41 -0.18 10.87
C PHE A 213 -12.53 -1.45 10.77
N GLN A 214 -11.34 -1.42 11.34
CA GLN A 214 -10.47 -2.59 11.56
C GLN A 214 -10.93 -3.41 12.78
#